data_5dd17e7ce96ebd5d2213377fe69f512e
#
_entry.id   5dd17e7ce96ebd5d2213377fe69f512e
#
_cell.length_a   1.000
_cell.length_b   1.000
_cell.length_c   1.000
_cell.angle_alpha   90.00
_cell.angle_beta   90.00
_cell.angle_gamma   90.00
#
_symmetry.space_group_name_H-M   'P 1'
#
loop_
_entity.id
_entity.type
_entity.pdbx_description
1 polymer ?
#
loop_
_entity_poly.entity_id
_entity_poly.type
_entity_poly.pdbx_seq_one_letter_code
_entity_poly.pdbx_strand_id
1 'polypeptide(L)'
;MRGLAKRAPAFLFALALSACGYHVAGRSNSLPKGIHVIAVPALENKTSTYKIEQKLTAATIHEFLSKTNFKIVSDPQTGDAVLTGKVLSLEVVPLLFQSASSTSGSTLAQATAMMVTMKCEVTLTERDNDKVLYHTDNFVFRNEYQLATSAPSPNVRGDVESFFQEGQPALDRMAQDFATRLVAAVTENY
;
A
#
# COMPACT_ATOMS: atom_id res chain seq x y z
N MET A 1 -53.42 34.68 7.06
CA MET A 1 -52.05 34.85 6.60
C MET A 1 -50.96 34.71 7.72
N ARG A 2 -51.19 33.97 8.80
CA ARG A 2 -50.25 33.83 9.94
C ARG A 2 -49.48 32.51 10.03
N GLY A 3 -49.68 31.62 9.07
CA GLY A 3 -49.06 30.28 9.12
C GLY A 3 -47.81 30.10 8.26
N LEU A 4 -47.53 30.98 7.29
CA LEU A 4 -46.37 30.87 6.38
C LEU A 4 -45.07 31.36 7.00
N ALA A 5 -45.11 32.36 7.91
CA ALA A 5 -43.93 32.95 8.50
C ALA A 5 -43.18 32.05 9.50
N LYS A 6 -43.85 31.03 10.08
CA LYS A 6 -43.24 30.12 11.05
C LYS A 6 -42.56 28.90 10.41
N ARG A 7 -42.77 28.64 9.12
CA ARG A 7 -42.18 27.51 8.38
C ARG A 7 -40.89 27.87 7.65
N ALA A 8 -40.65 29.15 7.45
CA ALA A 8 -39.42 29.63 6.75
C ALA A 8 -38.10 29.26 7.52
N PRO A 9 -37.97 29.41 8.85
CA PRO A 9 -36.72 29.07 9.53
C PRO A 9 -36.44 27.57 9.53
N ALA A 10 -37.44 26.70 9.52
CA ALA A 10 -37.27 25.26 9.49
C ALA A 10 -36.76 24.78 8.10
N PHE A 11 -37.18 25.43 7.04
CA PHE A 11 -36.74 25.13 5.67
C PHE A 11 -35.30 25.61 5.43
N LEU A 12 -34.93 26.75 6.00
CA LEU A 12 -33.56 27.26 5.94
C LEU A 12 -32.57 26.40 6.71
N PHE A 13 -33.01 25.83 7.86
CA PHE A 13 -32.21 24.91 8.68
C PHE A 13 -32.02 23.54 7.99
N ALA A 14 -33.03 23.04 7.26
CA ALA A 14 -32.92 21.81 6.48
C ALA A 14 -31.96 21.95 5.28
N LEU A 15 -31.90 23.16 4.67
CA LEU A 15 -30.96 23.43 3.56
C LEU A 15 -29.51 23.52 4.04
N ALA A 16 -29.27 23.96 5.30
CA ALA A 16 -27.93 24.05 5.86
C ALA A 16 -27.33 22.68 6.20
N LEU A 17 -28.15 21.65 6.42
CA LEU A 17 -27.71 20.27 6.68
C LEU A 17 -27.29 19.51 5.41
N SER A 18 -27.65 19.99 4.22
CA SER A 18 -27.22 19.39 2.94
C SER A 18 -25.84 19.83 2.50
N ALA A 19 -25.19 20.76 3.19
CA ALA A 19 -23.85 21.26 2.91
C ALA A 19 -22.74 20.42 3.58
N CYS A 20 -23.03 19.17 3.98
CA CYS A 20 -21.97 18.19 4.21
C CYS A 20 -21.32 17.92 2.86
N GLY A 21 -20.30 18.70 2.54
CA GLY A 21 -19.44 18.53 1.38
C GLY A 21 -18.76 17.17 1.43
N TYR A 22 -19.45 16.15 0.95
CA TYR A 22 -18.82 14.89 0.61
C TYR A 22 -17.93 15.19 -0.62
N HIS A 23 -16.69 15.56 -0.37
CA HIS A 23 -15.67 15.46 -1.39
C HIS A 23 -15.57 13.99 -1.75
N VAL A 24 -16.21 13.60 -2.82
CA VAL A 24 -15.80 12.39 -3.54
C VAL A 24 -14.34 12.60 -3.80
N ALA A 25 -13.48 11.78 -3.17
CA ALA A 25 -12.09 11.66 -3.55
C ALA A 25 -12.07 11.16 -5.00
N GLY A 26 -12.36 12.09 -5.91
CA GLY A 26 -12.22 11.88 -7.34
C GLY A 26 -10.73 11.71 -7.58
N ARG A 27 -10.38 10.78 -8.46
CA ARG A 27 -9.04 10.50 -8.97
C ARG A 27 -8.21 11.78 -9.03
N SER A 28 -7.55 12.11 -7.92
CA SER A 28 -6.83 13.37 -7.76
C SER A 28 -5.50 13.23 -8.49
N ASN A 29 -5.43 13.81 -9.68
CA ASN A 29 -4.17 14.01 -10.37
C ASN A 29 -3.55 15.31 -9.82
N SER A 30 -2.85 15.26 -8.70
CA SER A 30 -2.08 16.41 -8.20
C SER A 30 -0.75 16.58 -8.94
N LEU A 31 -0.34 15.61 -9.75
CA LEU A 31 0.85 15.71 -10.60
C LEU A 31 0.68 16.79 -11.68
N PRO A 32 1.79 17.39 -12.18
CA PRO A 32 1.75 18.41 -13.24
C PRO A 32 0.91 17.99 -14.45
N LYS A 33 0.18 18.96 -15.02
CA LYS A 33 -0.77 18.70 -16.13
C LYS A 33 -0.16 18.09 -17.39
N GLY A 34 1.19 18.11 -17.53
CA GLY A 34 1.91 17.54 -18.67
C GLY A 34 2.16 16.04 -18.56
N ILE A 35 1.90 15.42 -17.39
CA ILE A 35 2.17 13.98 -17.17
C ILE A 35 0.90 13.20 -17.46
N HIS A 36 0.98 12.32 -18.45
CA HIS A 36 -0.09 11.40 -18.86
C HIS A 36 0.36 9.93 -18.81
N VAL A 37 1.66 9.71 -18.97
CA VAL A 37 2.26 8.36 -18.98
C VAL A 37 3.31 8.27 -17.89
N ILE A 38 3.13 7.33 -16.97
CA ILE A 38 4.12 7.04 -15.92
C ILE A 38 4.80 5.71 -16.26
N ALA A 39 6.12 5.75 -16.37
CA ALA A 39 6.92 4.54 -16.46
C ALA A 39 7.16 3.96 -15.06
N VAL A 40 6.85 2.70 -14.88
CA VAL A 40 7.10 1.95 -13.64
C VAL A 40 7.96 0.73 -13.99
N PRO A 41 9.29 0.89 -14.08
CA PRO A 41 10.21 -0.23 -14.22
C PRO A 41 10.16 -1.12 -12.98
N ALA A 42 10.75 -2.32 -13.08
CA ALA A 42 10.85 -3.20 -11.92
C ALA A 42 11.58 -2.50 -10.76
N LEU A 43 11.00 -2.60 -9.57
CA LEU A 43 11.64 -2.11 -8.35
C LEU A 43 12.94 -2.86 -8.09
N GLU A 44 13.92 -2.19 -7.52
CA GLU A 44 15.18 -2.82 -7.14
C GLU A 44 15.04 -3.51 -5.78
N ASN A 45 15.52 -4.75 -5.66
CA ASN A 45 15.50 -5.49 -4.42
C ASN A 45 16.88 -5.56 -3.79
N LYS A 46 17.06 -4.92 -2.64
CA LYS A 46 18.29 -4.97 -1.82
C LYS A 46 18.16 -5.93 -0.64
N THR A 47 17.03 -6.66 -0.55
CA THR A 47 16.77 -7.62 0.52
C THR A 47 17.13 -9.05 0.11
N SER A 48 17.14 -9.96 1.07
CA SER A 48 17.32 -11.39 0.79
C SER A 48 16.02 -12.10 0.37
N THR A 49 14.87 -11.39 0.37
CA THR A 49 13.58 -12.00 0.04
C THR A 49 13.42 -12.12 -1.48
N TYR A 50 13.35 -13.36 -1.93
CA TYR A 50 13.32 -13.68 -3.35
C TYR A 50 12.03 -13.18 -4.03
N LYS A 51 12.19 -12.52 -5.17
CA LYS A 51 11.11 -12.02 -6.04
C LYS A 51 10.11 -11.04 -5.39
N ILE A 52 10.46 -10.44 -4.26
CA ILE A 52 9.56 -9.45 -3.63
C ILE A 52 9.32 -8.24 -4.55
N GLU A 53 10.36 -7.82 -5.28
CA GLU A 53 10.29 -6.71 -6.23
C GLU A 53 9.24 -6.94 -7.32
N GLN A 54 9.09 -8.18 -7.79
CA GLN A 54 8.12 -8.52 -8.83
C GLN A 54 6.68 -8.33 -8.34
N LYS A 55 6.39 -8.81 -7.11
CA LYS A 55 5.07 -8.66 -6.50
C LYS A 55 4.74 -7.19 -6.24
N LEU A 56 5.68 -6.44 -5.67
CA LEU A 56 5.49 -5.02 -5.37
C LEU A 56 5.31 -4.19 -6.66
N THR A 57 6.11 -4.46 -7.69
CA THR A 57 5.98 -3.78 -8.99
C THR A 57 4.64 -4.07 -9.63
N ALA A 58 4.23 -5.33 -9.69
CA ALA A 58 2.95 -5.71 -10.26
C ALA A 58 1.76 -5.08 -9.51
N ALA A 59 1.79 -5.09 -8.18
CA ALA A 59 0.77 -4.46 -7.35
C ALA A 59 0.74 -2.93 -7.56
N THR A 60 1.91 -2.28 -7.64
CA THR A 60 2.02 -0.82 -7.88
C THR A 60 1.43 -0.45 -9.25
N ILE A 61 1.76 -1.19 -10.30
CA ILE A 61 1.18 -0.98 -11.63
C ILE A 61 -0.35 -1.14 -11.59
N HIS A 62 -0.83 -2.21 -10.97
CA HIS A 62 -2.26 -2.46 -10.83
C HIS A 62 -2.97 -1.33 -10.08
N GLU A 63 -2.38 -0.84 -9.00
CA GLU A 63 -2.96 0.24 -8.20
C GLU A 63 -3.02 1.57 -8.98
N PHE A 64 -1.96 1.94 -9.69
CA PHE A 64 -1.99 3.12 -10.58
C PHE A 64 -3.12 3.02 -11.62
N LEU A 65 -3.25 1.86 -12.29
CA LEU A 65 -4.30 1.64 -13.30
C LEU A 65 -5.70 1.71 -12.70
N SER A 66 -5.90 1.27 -11.46
CA SER A 66 -7.21 1.25 -10.81
C SER A 66 -7.60 2.59 -10.19
N LYS A 67 -6.64 3.35 -9.66
CA LYS A 67 -6.89 4.58 -8.88
C LYS A 67 -6.64 5.86 -9.63
N THR A 68 -5.91 5.81 -10.75
CA THR A 68 -5.53 7.01 -11.49
C THR A 68 -5.96 6.92 -12.96
N ASN A 69 -5.80 8.03 -13.69
CA ASN A 69 -6.05 8.08 -15.14
C ASN A 69 -4.74 8.03 -15.94
N PHE A 70 -3.60 7.78 -15.29
CA PHE A 70 -2.32 7.66 -15.97
C PHE A 70 -2.24 6.38 -16.79
N LYS A 71 -1.62 6.48 -17.96
CA LYS A 71 -1.18 5.31 -18.70
C LYS A 71 0.11 4.80 -18.07
N ILE A 72 0.19 3.50 -17.80
CA ILE A 72 1.37 2.89 -17.20
C ILE A 72 2.13 2.08 -18.23
N VAL A 73 3.44 2.28 -18.27
CA VAL A 73 4.39 1.57 -19.12
C VAL A 73 5.55 1.04 -18.30
N SER A 74 6.26 0.05 -18.77
CA SER A 74 7.42 -0.52 -18.06
C SER A 74 8.74 0.10 -18.52
N ASP A 75 8.77 0.66 -19.74
CA ASP A 75 9.98 1.25 -20.33
C ASP A 75 10.13 2.70 -19.87
N PRO A 76 11.23 3.04 -19.14
CA PRO A 76 11.52 4.40 -18.71
C PRO A 76 11.58 5.43 -19.83
N GLN A 77 11.92 5.00 -21.04
CA GLN A 77 12.09 5.89 -22.20
C GLN A 77 10.76 6.34 -22.81
N THR A 78 9.66 5.68 -22.47
CA THR A 78 8.34 5.94 -23.07
C THR A 78 7.38 6.67 -22.12
N GLY A 79 7.78 6.90 -20.87
CA GLY A 79 6.99 7.64 -19.87
C GLY A 79 7.28 9.14 -19.89
N ASP A 80 6.31 9.97 -19.52
CA ASP A 80 6.52 11.39 -19.24
C ASP A 80 7.19 11.58 -17.87
N ALA A 81 6.91 10.66 -16.93
CA ALA A 81 7.59 10.56 -15.64
C ALA A 81 7.99 9.11 -15.37
N VAL A 82 9.04 8.93 -14.58
CA VAL A 82 9.59 7.61 -14.22
C VAL A 82 9.53 7.44 -12.71
N LEU A 83 8.81 6.42 -12.25
CA LEU A 83 8.78 5.99 -10.86
C LEU A 83 9.84 4.93 -10.63
N THR A 84 10.88 5.26 -9.89
CA THR A 84 11.91 4.32 -9.46
C THR A 84 11.76 4.03 -7.97
N GLY A 85 12.08 2.82 -7.56
CA GLY A 85 12.04 2.44 -6.14
C GLY A 85 13.03 1.34 -5.83
N LYS A 86 13.54 1.36 -4.58
CA LYS A 86 14.44 0.35 -4.05
C LYS A 86 13.90 -0.17 -2.72
N VAL A 87 13.75 -1.46 -2.59
CA VAL A 87 13.41 -2.12 -1.33
C VAL A 87 14.70 -2.31 -0.54
N LEU A 88 14.87 -1.53 0.52
CA LEU A 88 16.11 -1.48 1.31
C LEU A 88 16.13 -2.54 2.40
N SER A 89 14.99 -2.76 3.07
CA SER A 89 14.83 -3.80 4.08
C SER A 89 13.41 -4.33 4.12
N LEU A 90 13.29 -5.59 4.48
CA LEU A 90 12.03 -6.27 4.78
C LEU A 90 12.24 -7.11 6.04
N GLU A 91 11.56 -6.73 7.11
CA GLU A 91 11.56 -7.43 8.39
C GLU A 91 10.19 -8.03 8.64
N VAL A 92 10.17 -9.28 9.07
CA VAL A 92 8.97 -9.97 9.51
C VAL A 92 9.22 -10.51 10.90
N VAL A 93 8.45 -10.04 11.88
CA VAL A 93 8.55 -10.46 13.27
C VAL A 93 7.21 -10.96 13.78
N PRO A 94 7.18 -12.05 14.55
CA PRO A 94 5.96 -12.52 15.16
C PRO A 94 5.47 -11.54 16.22
N LEU A 95 4.16 -11.28 16.20
CA LEU A 95 3.52 -10.30 17.09
C LEU A 95 2.70 -10.98 18.19
N LEU A 96 1.96 -12.01 17.82
CA LEU A 96 1.08 -12.73 18.72
C LEU A 96 1.39 -14.22 18.68
N PHE A 97 1.31 -14.84 19.85
CA PHE A 97 1.51 -16.27 20.02
C PHE A 97 0.29 -16.89 20.69
N GLN A 98 -0.05 -18.11 20.26
CA GLN A 98 -0.96 -18.95 21.01
C GLN A 98 -0.27 -20.26 21.38
N SER A 99 -0.69 -20.82 22.50
CA SER A 99 -0.22 -22.13 22.95
C SER A 99 -0.88 -23.24 22.14
N ALA A 100 -0.09 -24.05 21.46
CA ALA A 100 -0.56 -25.24 20.78
C ALA A 100 -0.09 -26.47 21.56
N SER A 101 -1.02 -27.37 21.87
CA SER A 101 -0.70 -28.67 22.49
C SER A 101 -0.19 -29.62 21.42
N SER A 102 1.03 -30.12 21.58
CA SER A 102 1.54 -31.17 20.71
C SER A 102 1.00 -32.55 21.18
N THR A 103 0.95 -33.52 20.27
CA THR A 103 0.60 -34.93 20.56
C THR A 103 1.55 -35.54 21.58
N SER A 104 2.73 -34.96 21.81
CA SER A 104 3.74 -35.42 22.79
C SER A 104 3.59 -34.75 24.16
N GLY A 105 2.51 -33.99 24.43
CA GLY A 105 2.28 -33.34 25.72
C GLY A 105 3.12 -32.06 25.96
N SER A 106 3.90 -31.61 24.99
CA SER A 106 4.64 -30.37 25.07
C SER A 106 3.77 -29.18 24.60
N THR A 107 3.78 -28.09 25.33
CA THR A 107 3.15 -26.85 24.89
C THR A 107 4.12 -26.07 24.00
N LEU A 108 3.76 -25.86 22.74
CA LEU A 108 4.52 -25.08 21.80
C LEU A 108 3.87 -23.72 21.63
N ALA A 109 4.68 -22.67 21.56
CA ALA A 109 4.19 -21.34 21.17
C ALA A 109 4.19 -21.26 19.65
N GLN A 110 3.03 -20.92 19.08
CA GLN A 110 2.85 -20.72 17.65
C GLN A 110 2.52 -19.27 17.38
N ALA A 111 3.20 -18.65 16.42
CA ALA A 111 2.85 -17.32 15.98
C ALA A 111 1.50 -17.33 15.24
N THR A 112 0.62 -16.39 15.59
CA THR A 112 -0.69 -16.23 14.98
C THR A 112 -0.81 -14.95 14.18
N ALA A 113 0.08 -13.98 14.43
CA ALA A 113 0.18 -12.75 13.67
C ALA A 113 1.64 -12.34 13.47
N MET A 114 1.95 -11.77 12.32
CA MET A 114 3.25 -11.25 11.96
C MET A 114 3.17 -9.74 11.73
N MET A 115 4.13 -9.01 12.25
CA MET A 115 4.38 -7.62 11.87
C MET A 115 5.38 -7.58 10.73
N VAL A 116 4.96 -7.02 9.60
CA VAL A 116 5.83 -6.75 8.46
C VAL A 116 6.24 -5.29 8.48
N THR A 117 7.53 -5.04 8.44
CA THR A 117 8.08 -3.68 8.29
C THR A 117 9.00 -3.67 7.07
N MET A 118 8.69 -2.82 6.10
CA MET A 118 9.47 -2.65 4.89
C MET A 118 9.90 -1.19 4.75
N LYS A 119 11.16 -0.98 4.36
CA LYS A 119 11.71 0.35 4.07
C LYS A 119 12.09 0.40 2.60
N CYS A 120 11.68 1.46 1.94
CA CYS A 120 11.96 1.71 0.53
C CYS A 120 12.48 3.14 0.31
N GLU A 121 13.34 3.29 -0.66
CA GLU A 121 13.62 4.57 -1.32
C GLU A 121 12.71 4.65 -2.54
N VAL A 122 12.07 5.80 -2.75
CA VAL A 122 11.16 5.99 -3.88
C VAL A 122 11.38 7.36 -4.48
N THR A 123 11.45 7.44 -5.81
CA THR A 123 11.59 8.69 -6.55
C THR A 123 10.68 8.67 -7.78
N LEU A 124 9.91 9.74 -7.97
CA LEU A 124 9.22 10.05 -9.22
C LEU A 124 9.91 11.24 -9.86
N THR A 125 10.43 11.07 -11.07
CA THR A 125 11.16 12.10 -11.82
C THR A 125 10.47 12.36 -13.15
N GLU A 126 10.25 13.63 -13.48
CA GLU A 126 9.80 14.05 -14.80
C GLU A 126 10.95 13.84 -15.81
N ARG A 127 10.68 13.14 -16.91
CA ARG A 127 11.76 12.74 -17.83
C ARG A 127 12.38 13.90 -18.61
N ASP A 128 11.58 14.89 -19.05
CA ASP A 128 12.03 15.90 -20.01
C ASP A 128 13.02 16.90 -19.40
N ASN A 129 12.96 17.11 -18.09
CA ASN A 129 13.80 18.11 -17.39
C ASN A 129 14.50 17.53 -16.15
N ASP A 130 14.43 16.23 -15.93
CA ASP A 130 14.95 15.53 -14.75
C ASP A 130 14.45 16.10 -13.40
N LYS A 131 13.31 16.79 -13.42
CA LYS A 131 12.72 17.38 -12.23
C LYS A 131 12.16 16.28 -11.33
N VAL A 132 12.64 16.25 -10.08
CA VAL A 132 12.09 15.37 -9.05
C VAL A 132 10.72 15.89 -8.64
N LEU A 133 9.69 15.08 -8.86
CA LEU A 133 8.31 15.37 -8.49
C LEU A 133 7.99 14.82 -7.09
N TYR A 134 8.52 13.67 -6.77
CA TYR A 134 8.40 13.05 -5.45
C TYR A 134 9.69 12.32 -5.11
N HIS A 135 10.15 12.46 -3.87
CA HIS A 135 11.31 11.73 -3.39
C HIS A 135 11.20 11.44 -1.89
N THR A 136 11.53 10.23 -1.52
CA THR A 136 11.70 9.85 -0.12
C THR A 136 12.73 8.73 -0.01
N ASP A 137 13.72 8.93 0.88
CA ASP A 137 14.71 7.91 1.23
C ASP A 137 14.18 6.89 2.24
N ASN A 138 13.07 7.20 2.89
CA ASN A 138 12.54 6.40 3.98
C ASN A 138 11.02 6.25 3.91
N PHE A 139 10.55 5.67 2.82
CA PHE A 139 9.16 5.21 2.75
C PHE A 139 9.00 3.97 3.62
N VAL A 140 8.42 4.14 4.80
CA VAL A 140 8.19 3.03 5.74
C VAL A 140 6.78 2.50 5.59
N PHE A 141 6.69 1.26 5.14
CA PHE A 141 5.47 0.47 5.17
C PHE A 141 5.49 -0.46 6.38
N ARG A 142 4.44 -0.43 7.19
CA ARG A 142 4.25 -1.33 8.33
C ARG A 142 2.81 -1.80 8.36
N ASN A 143 2.61 -3.11 8.47
CA ASN A 143 1.29 -3.70 8.61
C ASN A 143 1.35 -5.04 9.34
N GLU A 144 0.23 -5.42 9.94
CA GLU A 144 0.06 -6.68 10.64
C GLU A 144 -0.71 -7.67 9.74
N TYR A 145 -0.24 -8.91 9.70
CA TYR A 145 -0.88 -9.99 8.95
C TYR A 145 -1.11 -11.18 9.85
N GLN A 146 -2.35 -11.62 9.91
CA GLN A 146 -2.69 -12.86 10.59
C GLN A 146 -2.31 -14.05 9.74
N LEU A 147 -1.69 -15.06 10.37
CA LEU A 147 -1.39 -16.32 9.75
C LEU A 147 -2.64 -17.19 9.74
N ALA A 148 -2.94 -17.83 8.60
CA ALA A 148 -3.86 -18.93 8.61
C ALA A 148 -3.23 -20.05 9.48
N THR A 149 -3.91 -20.44 10.53
CA THR A 149 -3.44 -21.48 11.46
C THR A 149 -3.34 -22.83 10.75
N SER A 150 -2.23 -23.04 10.09
CA SER A 150 -1.79 -24.34 9.60
C SER A 150 -0.79 -24.87 10.62
N ALA A 151 -0.72 -26.15 10.81
CA ALA A 151 0.08 -26.91 11.77
C ALA A 151 1.15 -26.16 12.61
N PRO A 152 1.25 -26.44 13.92
CA PRO A 152 2.19 -25.78 14.81
C PRO A 152 3.63 -25.89 14.30
N SER A 153 4.30 -24.79 14.07
CA SER A 153 5.73 -24.77 13.82
C SER A 153 6.48 -24.84 15.14
N PRO A 154 7.50 -25.69 15.27
CA PRO A 154 8.22 -25.85 16.53
C PRO A 154 9.14 -24.68 16.89
N ASN A 155 9.28 -23.67 16.02
CA ASN A 155 10.14 -22.53 16.26
C ASN A 155 9.72 -21.29 15.46
N VAL A 156 10.03 -20.11 16.02
CA VAL A 156 9.72 -18.80 15.44
C VAL A 156 10.33 -18.61 14.04
N ARG A 157 11.50 -19.17 13.77
CA ARG A 157 12.16 -19.09 12.46
C ARG A 157 11.35 -19.82 11.40
N GLY A 158 10.80 -20.98 11.75
CA GLY A 158 9.89 -21.72 10.85
C GLY A 158 8.61 -20.96 10.56
N ASP A 159 8.08 -20.21 11.53
CA ASP A 159 6.87 -19.39 11.33
C ASP A 159 7.14 -18.22 10.36
N VAL A 160 8.30 -17.57 10.45
CA VAL A 160 8.71 -16.51 9.50
C VAL A 160 8.96 -17.10 8.11
N GLU A 161 9.64 -18.24 8.03
CA GLU A 161 9.93 -18.92 6.75
C GLU A 161 8.62 -19.39 6.07
N SER A 162 7.68 -19.93 6.83
CA SER A 162 6.37 -20.33 6.31
C SER A 162 5.55 -19.13 5.83
N PHE A 163 5.68 -17.95 6.44
CA PHE A 163 5.05 -16.74 5.95
C PHE A 163 5.47 -16.42 4.51
N PHE A 164 6.74 -16.60 4.17
CA PHE A 164 7.23 -16.35 2.81
C PHE A 164 6.96 -17.49 1.83
N GLN A 165 6.87 -18.73 2.27
CA GLN A 165 6.68 -19.89 1.42
C GLN A 165 5.21 -20.28 1.24
N GLU A 166 4.43 -20.29 2.29
CA GLU A 166 3.03 -20.72 2.30
C GLU A 166 2.05 -19.55 2.30
N GLY A 167 2.53 -18.38 2.71
CA GLY A 167 1.75 -17.17 2.85
C GLY A 167 1.54 -16.38 1.54
N GLN A 168 1.47 -17.04 0.37
CA GLN A 168 1.23 -16.35 -0.90
C GLN A 168 0.07 -15.34 -0.82
N PRO A 169 -1.09 -15.68 -0.22
CA PRO A 169 -2.17 -14.72 -0.05
C PRO A 169 -1.82 -13.56 0.90
N ALA A 170 -0.97 -13.77 1.90
CA ALA A 170 -0.52 -12.71 2.81
C ALA A 170 0.47 -11.77 2.12
N LEU A 171 1.41 -12.32 1.33
CA LEU A 171 2.33 -11.53 0.52
C LEU A 171 1.62 -10.74 -0.57
N ASP A 172 0.59 -11.28 -1.18
CA ASP A 172 -0.19 -10.58 -2.20
C ASP A 172 -0.98 -9.43 -1.57
N ARG A 173 -1.59 -9.63 -0.39
CA ARG A 173 -2.23 -8.55 0.39
C ARG A 173 -1.22 -7.48 0.82
N MET A 174 -0.05 -7.91 1.29
CA MET A 174 1.03 -6.99 1.65
C MET A 174 1.46 -6.13 0.46
N ALA A 175 1.65 -6.73 -0.72
CA ALA A 175 2.01 -6.00 -1.92
C ALA A 175 0.91 -5.00 -2.35
N GLN A 176 -0.36 -5.40 -2.23
CA GLN A 176 -1.50 -4.53 -2.50
C GLN A 176 -1.58 -3.35 -1.52
N ASP A 177 -1.46 -3.61 -0.22
CA ASP A 177 -1.48 -2.57 0.83
C ASP A 177 -0.31 -1.60 0.67
N PHE A 178 0.88 -2.11 0.32
CA PHE A 178 2.05 -1.30 0.00
C PHE A 178 1.77 -0.40 -1.20
N ALA A 179 1.27 -0.97 -2.29
CA ALA A 179 0.98 -0.24 -3.52
C ALA A 179 -0.05 0.88 -3.29
N THR A 180 -1.10 0.61 -2.51
CA THR A 180 -2.12 1.61 -2.17
C THR A 180 -1.50 2.80 -1.44
N ARG A 181 -0.64 2.56 -0.45
CA ARG A 181 0.05 3.64 0.28
C ARG A 181 1.06 4.38 -0.59
N LEU A 182 1.80 3.65 -1.43
CA LEU A 182 2.78 4.24 -2.32
C LEU A 182 2.13 5.15 -3.36
N VAL A 183 1.09 4.67 -4.05
CA VAL A 183 0.38 5.44 -5.06
C VAL A 183 -0.26 6.69 -4.45
N ALA A 184 -0.90 6.56 -3.28
CA ALA A 184 -1.44 7.70 -2.55
C ALA A 184 -0.34 8.72 -2.22
N ALA A 185 0.80 8.28 -1.65
CA ALA A 185 1.91 9.16 -1.30
C ALA A 185 2.47 9.92 -2.51
N VAL A 186 2.59 9.24 -3.66
CA VAL A 186 3.12 9.83 -4.90
C VAL A 186 2.13 10.79 -5.55
N THR A 187 0.82 10.51 -5.45
CA THR A 187 -0.22 11.32 -6.13
C THR A 187 -0.81 12.43 -5.27
N GLU A 188 -0.71 12.36 -3.94
CA GLU A 188 -1.32 13.32 -3.02
C GLU A 188 -0.33 14.33 -2.43
N ASN A 189 0.97 14.03 -2.44
CA ASN A 189 2.00 14.88 -1.81
C ASN A 189 2.77 15.76 -2.80
N TYR A 190 2.14 16.11 -3.93
CA TYR A 190 2.72 17.03 -4.90
C TYR A 190 2.10 18.43 -4.79
#